data_ef4f68ee8a1e509badec1bac8f12a616
#
_entry.id   ef4f68ee8a1e509badec1bac8f12a616
#
_cell.length_a   1.000
_cell.length_b   1.000
_cell.length_c   1.000
_cell.angle_alpha   90.00
_cell.angle_beta   90.00
_cell.angle_gamma   90.00
#
_symmetry.space_group_name_H-M   'P 1'
#
loop_
_entity.id
_entity.type
_entity.pdbx_description
1 polymer ?
#
loop_
_entity_poly.entity_id
_entity_poly.type
_entity_poly.pdbx_seq_one_letter_code
_entity_poly.pdbx_strand_id
1 'polypeptide(L)'
;ASSAASDVYKRQSLLHVLQSLGDDYEILVSKSNTDLYGSDINQLLNDYVCNKPCFHLFTSLGQKCYVSLLPQLYCMIGNSSSGVYETGYWKLPTINIGHRQEGRYMTSNIICCDNCSESIIQSLKKIETDEFQQMLKYIDNPYGDGNASKRIVEQIKMYFNAVK
;
A
#
# COMPACT_ATOMS: atom_id res chain seq x y z
N ALA A 1 13.30 -5.62 -24.07
CA ALA A 1 12.80 -4.32 -23.57
C ALA A 1 13.25 -4.15 -22.15
N SER A 2 13.95 -3.04 -21.85
CA SER A 2 14.49 -2.82 -20.52
C SER A 2 13.36 -2.68 -19.48
N SER A 3 13.55 -3.21 -18.29
CA SER A 3 12.65 -3.10 -17.15
C SER A 3 12.22 -1.65 -16.84
N ALA A 4 13.07 -0.67 -17.15
CA ALA A 4 12.81 0.75 -16.95
C ALA A 4 11.64 1.31 -17.79
N ALA A 5 11.57 0.99 -19.08
CA ALA A 5 10.45 1.43 -19.92
C ALA A 5 9.13 0.83 -19.43
N SER A 6 9.14 -0.44 -19.02
CA SER A 6 7.98 -1.13 -18.44
C SER A 6 7.50 -0.46 -17.15
N ASP A 7 8.41 0.03 -16.31
CA ASP A 7 8.05 0.66 -15.03
C ASP A 7 7.48 2.08 -15.20
N VAL A 8 7.91 2.82 -16.23
CA VAL A 8 7.31 4.11 -16.61
C VAL A 8 5.88 3.91 -17.10
N TYR A 9 5.62 2.95 -17.98
CA TYR A 9 4.27 2.63 -18.47
C TYR A 9 3.34 2.17 -17.34
N LYS A 10 3.83 1.37 -16.42
CA LYS A 10 3.06 0.89 -15.26
C LYS A 10 2.55 2.02 -14.38
N ARG A 11 3.30 3.10 -14.26
CA ARG A 11 2.95 4.27 -13.45
C ARG A 11 2.02 5.24 -14.17
N GLN A 12 2.13 5.34 -15.49
CA GLN A 12 1.19 6.11 -16.29
C GLN A 12 -0.24 5.58 -16.14
N SER A 13 -0.42 4.25 -16.07
CA SER A 13 -1.73 3.65 -15.83
C SER A 13 -2.33 4.06 -14.49
N LEU A 14 -1.53 4.03 -13.42
CA LEU A 14 -2.00 4.48 -12.11
C LEU A 14 -2.33 5.99 -12.10
N LEU A 15 -1.45 6.82 -12.66
CA LEU A 15 -1.70 8.26 -12.75
C LEU A 15 -2.97 8.57 -13.56
N HIS A 16 -3.19 7.84 -14.65
CA HIS A 16 -4.41 7.99 -15.45
C HIS A 16 -5.67 7.64 -14.65
N VAL A 17 -5.63 6.58 -13.86
CA VAL A 17 -6.75 6.21 -12.97
C VAL A 17 -6.97 7.27 -11.90
N LEU A 18 -5.90 7.74 -11.25
CA LEU A 18 -6.00 8.79 -10.24
C LEU A 18 -6.56 10.09 -10.82
N GLN A 19 -6.28 10.38 -12.11
CA GLN A 19 -6.91 11.49 -12.83
C GLN A 19 -8.41 11.32 -12.99
N SER A 20 -8.86 10.09 -13.25
CA SER A 20 -10.28 9.80 -13.48
C SER A 20 -11.13 9.83 -12.20
N LEU A 21 -10.50 9.76 -11.03
CA LEU A 21 -11.20 9.88 -9.75
C LEU A 21 -11.70 11.31 -9.45
N GLY A 22 -11.20 12.31 -10.19
CA GLY A 22 -11.63 13.69 -10.05
C GLY A 22 -11.26 14.30 -8.70
N ASP A 23 -12.01 15.33 -8.29
CA ASP A 23 -11.80 16.08 -7.05
C ASP A 23 -12.57 15.47 -5.85
N ASP A 24 -13.14 14.29 -6.01
CA ASP A 24 -13.93 13.62 -4.95
C ASP A 24 -13.07 13.00 -3.85
N TYR A 25 -11.74 12.90 -4.08
CA TYR A 25 -10.81 12.25 -3.17
C TYR A 25 -9.58 13.13 -2.90
N GLU A 26 -9.15 13.16 -1.64
CA GLU A 26 -7.81 13.63 -1.27
C GLU A 26 -6.79 12.50 -1.49
N ILE A 27 -5.82 12.74 -2.35
CA ILE A 27 -4.85 11.74 -2.79
C ILE A 27 -3.48 12.02 -2.18
N LEU A 28 -3.06 11.13 -1.29
CA LEU A 28 -1.76 11.19 -0.64
C LEU A 28 -0.76 10.33 -1.42
N VAL A 29 0.27 10.95 -1.97
CA VAL A 29 1.28 10.28 -2.79
C VAL A 29 2.62 10.26 -2.07
N SER A 30 3.14 9.09 -1.78
CA SER A 30 4.51 8.95 -1.29
C SER A 30 5.49 8.86 -2.45
N LYS A 31 6.60 9.60 -2.37
CA LYS A 31 7.70 9.48 -3.32
C LYS A 31 8.29 8.08 -3.28
N SER A 32 8.77 7.61 -4.43
CA SER A 32 9.53 6.37 -4.52
C SER A 32 10.85 6.52 -3.78
N ASN A 33 11.32 5.42 -3.14
CA ASN A 33 12.67 5.37 -2.62
C ASN A 33 13.69 5.63 -3.76
N THR A 34 14.88 6.10 -3.39
CA THR A 34 15.98 6.50 -4.29
C THR A 34 16.64 5.33 -5.04
N ASP A 35 15.89 4.30 -5.42
CA ASP A 35 16.36 3.27 -6.33
C ASP A 35 16.65 3.87 -7.72
N LEU A 36 17.46 3.20 -8.53
CA LEU A 36 18.09 3.64 -9.80
C LEU A 36 17.22 4.46 -10.78
N TYR A 37 15.89 4.50 -10.61
CA TYR A 37 14.95 5.27 -11.44
C TYR A 37 13.99 6.14 -10.61
N GLY A 38 14.26 6.30 -9.31
CA GLY A 38 13.39 7.05 -8.40
C GLY A 38 13.33 8.55 -8.71
N SER A 39 14.42 9.13 -9.28
CA SER A 39 14.50 10.54 -9.64
C SER A 39 13.50 10.93 -10.73
N ASP A 40 13.45 10.18 -11.83
CA ASP A 40 12.61 10.48 -13.00
C ASP A 40 11.12 10.38 -12.65
N ILE A 41 10.82 9.44 -11.76
CA ILE A 41 9.47 9.21 -11.29
C ILE A 41 9.02 10.28 -10.33
N ASN A 42 9.89 10.68 -9.42
CA ASN A 42 9.60 11.76 -8.49
C ASN A 42 9.43 13.09 -9.25
N GLN A 43 10.12 13.27 -10.38
CA GLN A 43 9.92 14.41 -11.26
C GLN A 43 8.53 14.37 -11.92
N LEU A 44 8.15 13.25 -12.52
CA LEU A 44 6.82 13.07 -13.11
C LEU A 44 5.69 13.27 -12.08
N LEU A 45 5.88 12.77 -10.86
CA LEU A 45 4.92 12.99 -9.78
C LEU A 45 4.84 14.46 -9.37
N ASN A 46 5.97 15.16 -9.25
CA ASN A 46 5.99 16.59 -8.95
C ASN A 46 5.23 17.39 -10.03
N ASP A 47 5.55 17.15 -11.31
CA ASP A 47 4.94 17.87 -12.43
C ASP A 47 3.43 17.60 -12.50
N TYR A 48 3.02 16.39 -12.09
CA TYR A 48 1.63 15.99 -12.08
C TYR A 48 0.83 16.62 -10.92
N VAL A 49 1.42 16.69 -9.74
CA VAL A 49 0.78 17.16 -8.49
C VAL A 49 0.71 18.70 -8.43
N CYS A 50 1.69 19.40 -9.01
CA CYS A 50 1.84 20.86 -8.89
C CYS A 50 0.59 21.69 -9.22
N ASN A 51 -0.34 21.17 -10.03
CA ASN A 51 -1.51 21.91 -10.48
C ASN A 51 -2.84 21.30 -9.99
N LYS A 52 -2.80 20.41 -8.99
CA LYS A 52 -3.99 19.69 -8.50
C LYS A 52 -4.12 19.83 -6.99
N PRO A 53 -5.11 20.57 -6.48
CA PRO A 53 -5.25 20.85 -5.06
C PRO A 53 -5.53 19.59 -4.22
N CYS A 54 -6.18 18.57 -4.80
CA CYS A 54 -6.50 17.31 -4.13
C CYS A 54 -5.33 16.31 -4.03
N PHE A 55 -4.14 16.64 -4.58
CA PHE A 55 -2.96 15.76 -4.52
C PHE A 55 -1.90 16.31 -3.59
N HIS A 56 -1.47 15.48 -2.65
CA HIS A 56 -0.46 15.82 -1.65
C HIS A 56 0.74 14.89 -1.77
N LEU A 57 1.90 15.44 -2.11
CA LEU A 57 3.13 14.67 -2.33
C LEU A 57 4.06 14.75 -1.12
N PHE A 58 4.48 13.61 -0.62
CA PHE A 58 5.37 13.50 0.53
C PHE A 58 6.63 12.70 0.18
N THR A 59 7.77 13.16 0.69
CA THR A 59 9.01 12.38 0.62
C THR A 59 8.97 11.25 1.65
N SER A 60 8.52 11.55 2.87
CA SER A 60 8.27 10.59 3.94
C SER A 60 7.35 11.23 4.97
N LEU A 61 6.38 10.47 5.45
CA LEU A 61 5.51 10.89 6.55
C LEU A 61 6.14 10.60 7.94
N GLY A 62 7.21 9.78 7.97
CA GLY A 62 7.71 9.22 9.21
C GLY A 62 6.71 8.22 9.83
N GLN A 63 7.22 7.33 10.67
CA GLN A 63 6.44 6.20 11.20
C GLN A 63 5.19 6.63 11.96
N LYS A 64 5.28 7.63 12.84
CA LYS A 64 4.15 8.07 13.67
C LYS A 64 2.99 8.61 12.82
N CYS A 65 3.27 9.53 11.91
CA CYS A 65 2.25 10.10 11.04
C CYS A 65 1.65 9.04 10.13
N TYR A 66 2.48 8.18 9.53
CA TYR A 66 2.05 7.12 8.66
C TYR A 66 1.08 6.16 9.36
N VAL A 67 1.43 5.62 10.52
CA VAL A 67 0.56 4.69 11.28
C VAL A 67 -0.74 5.36 11.73
N SER A 68 -0.69 6.64 12.12
CA SER A 68 -1.89 7.40 12.52
C SER A 68 -2.82 7.71 11.33
N LEU A 69 -2.26 7.75 10.12
CA LEU A 69 -3.01 8.00 8.89
C LEU A 69 -3.77 6.76 8.40
N LEU A 70 -3.18 5.56 8.53
CA LEU A 70 -3.76 4.32 7.99
C LEU A 70 -5.25 4.12 8.33
N PRO A 71 -5.73 4.31 9.57
CA PRO A 71 -7.15 4.16 9.90
C PRO A 71 -8.05 5.25 9.32
N GLN A 72 -7.49 6.32 8.74
CA GLN A 72 -8.23 7.42 8.14
C GLN A 72 -8.33 7.30 6.61
N LEU A 73 -7.59 6.38 6.01
CA LEU A 73 -7.57 6.19 4.57
C LEU A 73 -8.79 5.41 4.11
N TYR A 74 -9.30 5.79 2.95
CA TYR A 74 -10.32 5.05 2.22
C TYR A 74 -9.78 3.75 1.62
N CYS A 75 -8.65 3.83 0.93
CA CYS A 75 -7.89 2.67 0.46
C CYS A 75 -6.40 2.99 0.27
N MET A 76 -5.58 1.96 0.18
CA MET A 76 -4.18 2.06 -0.22
C MET A 76 -4.00 1.46 -1.61
N ILE A 77 -3.29 2.17 -2.49
CA ILE A 77 -3.03 1.71 -3.88
C ILE A 77 -1.53 1.73 -4.13
N GLY A 78 -0.99 0.63 -4.63
CA GLY A 78 0.42 0.56 -5.02
C GLY A 78 1.02 -0.83 -4.86
N ASN A 79 2.34 -0.90 -4.78
CA ASN A 79 3.07 -2.17 -4.64
C ASN A 79 3.99 -2.19 -3.41
N SER A 80 3.70 -1.37 -2.42
CA SER A 80 4.47 -1.31 -1.18
C SER A 80 4.22 -2.56 -0.32
N SER A 81 5.27 -3.03 0.36
CA SER A 81 5.14 -4.11 1.35
C SER A 81 4.28 -3.72 2.56
N SER A 82 4.18 -2.44 2.86
CA SER A 82 3.27 -1.91 3.87
C SER A 82 1.81 -2.28 3.59
N GLY A 83 1.40 -2.27 2.31
CA GLY A 83 0.08 -2.74 1.89
C GLY A 83 -0.20 -4.20 2.21
N VAL A 84 0.85 -5.01 2.43
CA VAL A 84 0.70 -6.43 2.81
C VAL A 84 0.74 -6.62 4.32
N TYR A 85 1.67 -5.96 5.00
CA TYR A 85 1.94 -6.25 6.40
C TYR A 85 1.13 -5.41 7.39
N GLU A 86 0.72 -4.20 7.00
CA GLU A 86 0.16 -3.22 7.95
C GLU A 86 -1.33 -2.97 7.74
N THR A 87 -1.81 -2.99 6.50
CA THR A 87 -3.19 -2.61 6.18
C THR A 87 -4.24 -3.58 6.70
N GLY A 88 -3.91 -4.87 6.83
CA GLY A 88 -4.80 -5.88 7.38
C GLY A 88 -5.21 -5.59 8.83
N TYR A 89 -4.31 -5.06 9.65
CA TYR A 89 -4.59 -4.67 11.03
C TYR A 89 -5.68 -3.58 11.11
N TRP A 90 -5.64 -2.63 10.18
CA TRP A 90 -6.59 -1.52 10.11
C TRP A 90 -7.84 -1.84 9.28
N LYS A 91 -7.93 -3.07 8.74
CA LYS A 91 -9.01 -3.47 7.82
C LYS A 91 -9.11 -2.53 6.61
N LEU A 92 -7.99 -1.94 6.21
CA LEU A 92 -7.89 -0.96 5.15
C LEU A 92 -7.89 -1.66 3.79
N PRO A 93 -8.86 -1.39 2.89
CA PRO A 93 -8.82 -1.87 1.52
C PRO A 93 -7.49 -1.56 0.85
N THR A 94 -6.89 -2.54 0.20
CA THR A 94 -5.60 -2.37 -0.44
C THR A 94 -5.62 -2.94 -1.85
N ILE A 95 -5.22 -2.13 -2.83
CA ILE A 95 -5.05 -2.55 -4.22
C ILE A 95 -3.55 -2.71 -4.47
N ASN A 96 -3.10 -3.97 -4.54
CA ASN A 96 -1.71 -4.31 -4.82
C ASN A 96 -1.51 -4.46 -6.33
N ILE A 97 -0.74 -3.55 -6.92
CA ILE A 97 -0.50 -3.50 -8.36
C ILE A 97 0.75 -4.31 -8.74
N GLY A 98 0.57 -5.28 -9.64
CA GLY A 98 1.66 -6.10 -10.18
C GLY A 98 2.20 -7.14 -9.21
N HIS A 99 3.35 -7.71 -9.55
CA HIS A 99 3.87 -8.96 -9.00
C HIS A 99 4.93 -8.82 -7.91
N ARG A 100 5.28 -7.59 -7.51
CA ARG A 100 6.37 -7.34 -6.54
C ARG A 100 6.17 -8.05 -5.19
N GLN A 101 4.92 -8.25 -4.79
CA GLN A 101 4.55 -8.84 -3.52
C GLN A 101 4.17 -10.33 -3.62
N GLU A 102 4.37 -10.97 -4.77
CA GLU A 102 4.12 -12.40 -4.95
C GLU A 102 4.88 -13.27 -3.95
N GLY A 103 4.27 -14.38 -3.56
CA GLY A 103 4.82 -15.29 -2.55
C GLY A 103 4.62 -14.87 -1.10
N ARG A 104 4.04 -13.68 -0.85
CA ARG A 104 3.65 -13.23 0.49
C ARG A 104 2.21 -13.62 0.78
N TYR A 105 1.92 -13.88 2.06
CA TYR A 105 0.54 -14.11 2.46
C TYR A 105 -0.28 -12.81 2.29
N MET A 106 -1.37 -12.89 1.55
CA MET A 106 -2.29 -11.78 1.32
C MET A 106 -3.54 -11.95 2.15
N THR A 107 -3.82 -10.98 3.00
CA THR A 107 -5.09 -10.90 3.73
C THR A 107 -6.22 -10.51 2.79
N SER A 108 -7.46 -10.83 3.14
CA SER A 108 -8.61 -10.63 2.25
C SER A 108 -8.96 -9.16 1.95
N ASN A 109 -8.39 -8.19 2.70
CA ASN A 109 -8.49 -6.77 2.35
C ASN A 109 -7.66 -6.37 1.13
N ILE A 110 -6.82 -7.28 0.58
CA ILE A 110 -5.90 -6.99 -0.50
C ILE A 110 -6.46 -7.56 -1.81
N ILE A 111 -6.66 -6.70 -2.78
CA ILE A 111 -6.97 -7.07 -4.15
C ILE A 111 -5.69 -6.95 -4.98
N CYS A 112 -5.21 -8.06 -5.55
CA CYS A 112 -4.10 -8.02 -6.49
C CYS A 112 -4.63 -7.76 -7.90
N CYS A 113 -4.00 -6.84 -8.62
CA CYS A 113 -4.38 -6.48 -9.98
C CYS A 113 -3.16 -6.24 -10.87
N ASP A 114 -3.40 -6.30 -12.18
CA ASP A 114 -2.40 -5.98 -13.18
C ASP A 114 -2.13 -4.48 -13.27
N ASN A 115 -1.01 -4.12 -13.91
CA ASN A 115 -0.59 -2.73 -14.13
C ASN A 115 -1.32 -2.07 -15.32
N CYS A 116 -2.62 -2.28 -15.47
CA CYS A 116 -3.43 -1.59 -16.47
C CYS A 116 -4.57 -0.81 -15.82
N SER A 117 -4.99 0.27 -16.44
CA SER A 117 -6.03 1.16 -15.90
C SER A 117 -7.34 0.42 -15.64
N GLU A 118 -7.73 -0.49 -16.55
CA GLU A 118 -8.95 -1.27 -16.45
C GLU A 118 -8.97 -2.13 -15.19
N SER A 119 -7.85 -2.84 -14.91
CA SER A 119 -7.74 -3.72 -13.75
C SER A 119 -7.76 -2.94 -12.44
N ILE A 120 -7.12 -1.77 -12.41
CA ILE A 120 -7.13 -0.88 -11.23
C ILE A 120 -8.54 -0.34 -10.99
N ILE A 121 -9.24 0.13 -12.04
CA ILE A 121 -10.63 0.62 -11.94
C ILE A 121 -11.59 -0.48 -11.47
N GLN A 122 -11.43 -1.70 -11.98
CA GLN A 122 -12.24 -2.83 -11.52
C GLN A 122 -11.99 -3.14 -10.04
N SER A 123 -10.74 -3.04 -9.59
CA SER A 123 -10.38 -3.24 -8.18
C SER A 123 -10.97 -2.15 -7.29
N LEU A 124 -10.97 -0.89 -7.75
CA LEU A 124 -11.64 0.21 -7.05
C LEU A 124 -13.14 -0.04 -6.90
N LYS A 125 -13.81 -0.43 -7.97
CA LYS A 125 -15.25 -0.79 -7.92
C LYS A 125 -15.51 -1.96 -6.98
N LYS A 126 -14.60 -2.94 -6.93
CA LYS A 126 -14.74 -4.11 -6.06
C LYS A 126 -14.65 -3.75 -4.58
N ILE A 127 -13.76 -2.85 -4.17
CA ILE A 127 -13.69 -2.42 -2.77
C ILE A 127 -14.96 -1.68 -2.30
N GLU A 128 -15.76 -1.13 -3.21
CA GLU A 128 -17.00 -0.42 -2.91
C GLU A 128 -18.21 -1.35 -2.74
N THR A 129 -18.08 -2.63 -3.10
CA THR A 129 -19.18 -3.58 -2.98
C THR A 129 -19.52 -3.91 -1.52
N ASP A 130 -20.79 -4.07 -1.21
CA ASP A 130 -21.26 -4.47 0.12
C ASP A 130 -20.59 -5.76 0.60
N GLU A 131 -20.40 -6.73 -0.31
CA GLU A 131 -19.73 -7.99 -0.03
C GLU A 131 -18.31 -7.77 0.48
N PHE A 132 -17.52 -6.94 -0.22
CA PHE A 132 -16.16 -6.63 0.18
C PHE A 132 -16.12 -5.88 1.52
N GLN A 133 -16.98 -4.89 1.71
CA GLN A 133 -17.08 -4.12 2.95
C GLN A 133 -17.51 -4.98 4.15
N GLN A 134 -18.40 -5.94 3.95
CA GLN A 134 -18.76 -6.90 4.99
C GLN A 134 -17.61 -7.83 5.34
N MET A 135 -16.90 -8.34 4.34
CA MET A 135 -15.73 -9.20 4.53
C MET A 135 -14.64 -8.52 5.37
N LEU A 136 -14.40 -7.20 5.18
CA LEU A 136 -13.41 -6.45 5.95
C LEU A 136 -13.63 -6.54 7.47
N LYS A 137 -14.86 -6.68 7.93
CA LYS A 137 -15.20 -6.76 9.36
C LYS A 137 -14.62 -8.01 10.03
N TYR A 138 -14.42 -9.07 9.26
CA TYR A 138 -14.01 -10.40 9.74
C TYR A 138 -12.56 -10.75 9.41
N ILE A 139 -11.74 -9.77 8.96
CA ILE A 139 -10.34 -10.02 8.66
C ILE A 139 -9.59 -10.39 9.94
N ASP A 140 -8.90 -11.50 9.90
CA ASP A 140 -7.85 -11.87 10.85
C ASP A 140 -6.48 -11.43 10.31
N ASN A 141 -5.72 -10.69 11.12
CA ASN A 141 -4.40 -10.22 10.73
C ASN A 141 -3.32 -11.22 11.17
N PRO A 142 -2.74 -12.01 10.26
CA PRO A 142 -1.74 -13.02 10.59
C PRO A 142 -0.38 -12.43 11.01
N TYR A 143 -0.16 -11.13 10.79
CA TYR A 143 1.10 -10.45 11.09
C TYR A 143 1.21 -10.00 12.55
N GLY A 144 0.21 -10.38 13.38
CA GLY A 144 0.27 -10.28 14.82
C GLY A 144 -0.48 -9.10 15.41
N ASP A 145 -0.36 -9.00 16.71
CA ASP A 145 -1.10 -8.11 17.60
C ASP A 145 -0.22 -6.99 18.21
N GLY A 146 0.98 -6.78 17.67
CA GLY A 146 1.95 -5.81 18.18
C GLY A 146 2.79 -6.30 19.38
N ASN A 147 2.57 -7.51 19.90
CA ASN A 147 3.27 -8.05 21.06
C ASN A 147 4.45 -8.98 20.73
N ALA A 148 4.93 -8.99 19.47
CA ALA A 148 6.01 -9.87 19.01
C ALA A 148 7.29 -9.70 19.84
N SER A 149 7.71 -8.48 20.13
CA SER A 149 8.93 -8.18 20.92
C SER A 149 8.84 -8.79 22.33
N LYS A 150 7.68 -8.69 22.97
CA LYS A 150 7.45 -9.26 24.29
C LYS A 150 7.59 -10.79 24.27
N ARG A 151 6.94 -11.44 23.31
CA ARG A 151 7.02 -12.90 23.12
C ARG A 151 8.44 -13.37 22.82
N ILE A 152 9.19 -12.64 21.97
CA ILE A 152 10.59 -12.95 21.67
C ILE A 152 11.45 -12.89 22.95
N VAL A 153 11.31 -11.83 23.74
CA VAL A 153 12.06 -11.67 24.99
C VAL A 153 11.74 -12.78 25.99
N GLU A 154 10.47 -13.18 26.10
CA GLU A 154 10.05 -14.30 26.95
C GLU A 154 10.69 -15.63 26.50
N GLN A 155 10.69 -15.92 25.22
CA GLN A 155 11.35 -17.12 24.67
C GLN A 155 12.86 -17.12 24.91
N ILE A 156 13.53 -16.00 24.71
CA ILE A 156 14.95 -15.86 25.01
C ILE A 156 15.24 -16.14 26.49
N LYS A 157 14.46 -15.56 27.41
CA LYS A 157 14.60 -15.79 28.85
C LYS A 157 14.40 -17.28 29.21
N MET A 158 13.38 -17.92 28.66
CA MET A 158 13.13 -19.36 28.86
C MET A 158 14.33 -20.20 28.40
N TYR A 159 14.89 -19.93 27.22
CA TYR A 159 16.05 -20.64 26.71
C TYR A 159 17.26 -20.51 27.64
N PHE A 160 17.62 -19.31 28.07
CA PHE A 160 18.78 -19.10 28.95
C PHE A 160 18.58 -19.65 30.36
N ASN A 161 17.33 -19.76 30.84
CA ASN A 161 17.07 -20.41 32.14
C ASN A 161 17.10 -21.93 32.05
N ALA A 162 16.82 -22.51 30.88
CA ALA A 162 16.89 -23.95 30.66
C ALA A 162 18.30 -24.50 30.44
N VAL A 163 19.25 -23.63 30.10
CA VAL A 163 20.66 -23.97 29.82
C VAL A 163 21.56 -23.80 31.07
N LYS A 164 21.01 -23.28 32.17
CA LYS A 164 21.65 -23.29 33.49
C LYS A 164 21.35 -24.55 34.26
#